data_b5a2ac9ca6511e6beff1340bba9c737d
#
_entry.id   b5a2ac9ca6511e6beff1340bba9c737d
#
_cell.length_a   1.000
_cell.length_b   1.000
_cell.length_c   1.000
_cell.angle_alpha   90.00
_cell.angle_beta   90.00
_cell.angle_gamma   90.00
#
_symmetry.space_group_name_H-M   'P 1'
#
loop_
_entity.id
_entity.type
_entity.pdbx_description
1 polymer ?
#
loop_
_entity_poly.entity_id
_entity_poly.type
_entity_poly.pdbx_seq_one_letter_code
_entity_poly.pdbx_strand_id
1 'polypeptide(L)'
;MLTSLALPLALLLTQQQSIADRLAGRVPPDIAALATELATDAAGRGLPIDPIIQKAIEGSAKRVPAERVGAAMRLVVTQLDAAAGGLRDGNAALSADTVAIAAGAFALTAGLSGRDIATLARSGSPPAEVIVGLRVAGTLVALGVPASETMTLVTGTLQAGRPAGELLALPGRVQAEVAKGVTPAQAAAGLARAAAAQARRGPPPGRGQPPPHPTPPPHP
;
A
#
# COMPACT_ATOMS: atom_id res chain seq x y z
N MET A 1 44.12 10.65 0.96
CA MET A 1 42.66 10.87 1.07
C MET A 1 41.94 10.50 -0.23
N LEU A 2 41.99 9.21 -0.67
CA LEU A 2 41.44 8.72 -1.95
C LEU A 2 40.52 7.49 -1.80
N THR A 3 40.09 7.13 -0.59
CA THR A 3 39.33 5.90 -0.32
C THR A 3 37.83 6.06 -0.22
N SER A 4 37.27 7.28 -0.33
CA SER A 4 35.84 7.53 -0.04
C SER A 4 34.91 7.49 -1.26
N LEU A 5 35.40 7.43 -2.49
CA LEU A 5 34.61 7.46 -3.73
C LEU A 5 34.36 6.08 -4.35
N ALA A 6 35.08 5.04 -3.93
CA ALA A 6 34.97 3.71 -4.53
C ALA A 6 33.76 2.90 -4.03
N LEU A 7 33.32 3.12 -2.79
CA LEU A 7 32.16 2.39 -2.22
C LEU A 7 30.81 2.65 -2.92
N PRO A 8 30.41 3.91 -3.19
CA PRO A 8 29.12 4.16 -3.84
C PRO A 8 29.07 3.66 -5.29
N LEU A 9 30.21 3.68 -6.01
CA LEU A 9 30.27 3.20 -7.39
C LEU A 9 30.11 1.67 -7.46
N ALA A 10 30.73 0.92 -6.56
CA ALA A 10 30.58 -0.54 -6.49
C ALA A 10 29.14 -0.95 -6.18
N LEU A 11 28.44 -0.24 -5.30
CA LEU A 11 27.03 -0.50 -4.96
C LEU A 11 26.10 -0.28 -6.16
N LEU A 12 26.32 0.77 -6.93
CA LEU A 12 25.56 1.08 -8.15
C LEU A 12 25.75 0.00 -9.23
N LEU A 13 26.97 -0.47 -9.43
CA LEU A 13 27.28 -1.54 -10.40
C LEU A 13 26.63 -2.86 -10.02
N THR A 14 26.63 -3.23 -8.74
CA THR A 14 25.98 -4.45 -8.24
C THR A 14 24.46 -4.37 -8.40
N GLN A 15 23.86 -3.20 -8.18
CA GLN A 15 22.44 -2.99 -8.34
C GLN A 15 22.00 -3.08 -9.81
N GLN A 16 22.79 -2.52 -10.73
CA GLN A 16 22.53 -2.63 -12.17
C GLN A 16 22.63 -4.06 -12.67
N GLN A 17 23.63 -4.84 -12.23
CA GLN A 17 23.74 -6.26 -12.54
C GLN A 17 22.52 -7.04 -12.07
N SER A 18 22.08 -6.81 -10.83
CA SER A 18 20.88 -7.44 -10.27
C SER A 18 19.60 -7.12 -11.08
N ILE A 19 19.43 -5.89 -11.57
CA ILE A 19 18.29 -5.50 -12.42
C ILE A 19 18.37 -6.21 -13.78
N ALA A 20 19.56 -6.22 -14.40
CA ALA A 20 19.78 -6.87 -15.69
C ALA A 20 19.48 -8.39 -15.63
N ASP A 21 19.95 -9.07 -14.57
CA ASP A 21 19.69 -10.50 -14.36
C ASP A 21 18.20 -10.81 -14.24
N ARG A 22 17.44 -9.94 -13.55
CA ARG A 22 16.00 -10.10 -13.40
C ARG A 22 15.22 -9.93 -14.70
N LEU A 23 15.75 -9.18 -15.66
CA LEU A 23 15.16 -8.92 -16.98
C LEU A 23 15.65 -9.90 -18.06
N ALA A 24 16.82 -10.54 -17.85
CA ALA A 24 17.45 -11.41 -18.83
C ALA A 24 16.53 -12.53 -19.31
N GLY A 25 16.40 -12.67 -20.63
CA GLY A 25 15.54 -13.67 -21.26
C GLY A 25 14.04 -13.46 -21.08
N ARG A 26 13.60 -12.43 -20.37
CA ARG A 26 12.18 -12.15 -20.05
C ARG A 26 11.62 -10.97 -20.83
N VAL A 27 12.47 -10.07 -21.27
CA VAL A 27 12.09 -8.87 -22.01
C VAL A 27 13.04 -8.64 -23.20
N PRO A 28 12.59 -7.99 -24.28
CA PRO A 28 13.46 -7.57 -25.39
C PRO A 28 14.56 -6.60 -24.91
N PRO A 29 15.73 -6.57 -25.62
CA PRO A 29 16.88 -5.77 -25.17
C PRO A 29 16.61 -4.26 -25.02
N ASP A 30 15.80 -3.67 -25.89
CA ASP A 30 15.39 -2.26 -25.83
C ASP A 30 14.55 -1.94 -24.59
N ILE A 31 13.60 -2.82 -24.26
CA ILE A 31 12.80 -2.71 -23.04
C ILE A 31 13.68 -2.93 -21.79
N ALA A 32 14.63 -3.90 -21.85
CA ALA A 32 15.53 -4.15 -20.73
C ALA A 32 16.44 -2.94 -20.45
N ALA A 33 16.97 -2.29 -21.49
CA ALA A 33 17.79 -1.09 -21.35
C ALA A 33 17.02 0.05 -20.67
N LEU A 34 15.81 0.36 -21.17
CA LEU A 34 14.94 1.38 -20.59
C LEU A 34 14.50 1.05 -19.15
N ALA A 35 14.16 -0.20 -18.88
CA ALA A 35 13.79 -0.63 -17.53
C ALA A 35 14.95 -0.48 -16.54
N THR A 36 16.17 -0.79 -16.97
CA THR A 36 17.38 -0.63 -16.16
C THR A 36 17.66 0.84 -15.87
N GLU A 37 17.55 1.71 -16.87
CA GLU A 37 17.69 3.16 -16.71
C GLU A 37 16.70 3.71 -15.69
N LEU A 38 15.39 3.46 -15.90
CA LEU A 38 14.33 3.96 -15.04
C LEU A 38 14.42 3.39 -13.60
N ALA A 39 14.77 2.12 -13.45
CA ALA A 39 14.93 1.51 -12.15
C ALA A 39 16.16 2.04 -11.39
N THR A 40 17.27 2.31 -12.09
CA THR A 40 18.48 2.89 -11.49
C THR A 40 18.19 4.33 -11.01
N ASP A 41 17.53 5.14 -11.83
CA ASP A 41 17.13 6.49 -11.45
C ASP A 41 16.16 6.49 -10.25
N ALA A 42 15.14 5.62 -10.29
CA ALA A 42 14.20 5.44 -9.18
C ALA A 42 14.90 5.03 -7.88
N ALA A 43 15.83 4.07 -7.94
CA ALA A 43 16.62 3.65 -6.79
C ALA A 43 17.45 4.79 -6.20
N GLY A 44 18.06 5.63 -7.04
CA GLY A 44 18.81 6.83 -6.62
C GLY A 44 17.95 7.84 -5.84
N ARG A 45 16.63 7.81 -6.05
CA ARG A 45 15.63 8.64 -5.35
C ARG A 45 14.96 7.93 -4.17
N GLY A 46 15.38 6.71 -3.85
CA GLY A 46 14.79 5.90 -2.77
C GLY A 46 13.44 5.29 -3.12
N LEU A 47 13.08 5.23 -4.41
CA LEU A 47 11.82 4.63 -4.86
C LEU A 47 11.97 3.12 -5.07
N PRO A 48 10.90 2.33 -4.88
CA PRO A 48 10.92 0.89 -5.17
C PRO A 48 11.08 0.61 -6.66
N ILE A 49 11.99 -0.28 -7.02
CA ILE A 49 12.27 -0.65 -8.42
C ILE A 49 11.38 -1.79 -8.93
N ASP A 50 10.87 -2.62 -8.04
CA ASP A 50 10.09 -3.80 -8.38
C ASP A 50 8.87 -3.52 -9.29
N PRO A 51 8.06 -2.46 -9.05
CA PRO A 51 6.95 -2.15 -9.93
C PRO A 51 7.37 -1.85 -11.37
N ILE A 52 8.54 -1.23 -11.57
CA ILE A 52 9.07 -0.90 -12.90
C ILE A 52 9.47 -2.17 -13.64
N ILE A 53 10.23 -3.05 -12.97
CA ILE A 53 10.67 -4.34 -13.52
C ILE A 53 9.46 -5.22 -13.85
N GLN A 54 8.48 -5.31 -12.94
CA GLN A 54 7.26 -6.07 -13.17
C GLN A 54 6.47 -5.55 -14.38
N LYS A 55 6.40 -4.23 -14.56
CA LYS A 55 5.72 -3.64 -15.71
C LYS A 55 6.42 -3.96 -17.03
N ALA A 56 7.75 -3.96 -17.07
CA ALA A 56 8.54 -4.39 -18.24
C ALA A 56 8.24 -5.85 -18.61
N ILE A 57 8.29 -6.75 -17.62
CA ILE A 57 8.05 -8.19 -17.82
C ILE A 57 6.59 -8.44 -18.25
N GLU A 58 5.61 -7.83 -17.58
CA GLU A 58 4.19 -7.97 -17.92
C GLU A 58 3.89 -7.52 -19.34
N GLY A 59 4.40 -6.34 -19.73
CA GLY A 59 4.21 -5.79 -21.07
C GLY A 59 4.81 -6.68 -22.15
N SER A 60 6.01 -7.18 -21.92
CA SER A 60 6.71 -8.10 -22.83
C SER A 60 5.98 -9.44 -22.97
N ALA A 61 5.57 -10.04 -21.85
CA ALA A 61 4.82 -11.30 -21.83
C ALA A 61 3.49 -11.20 -22.59
N LYS A 62 2.83 -10.04 -22.50
CA LYS A 62 1.58 -9.74 -23.26
C LYS A 62 1.84 -9.29 -24.70
N ARG A 63 3.09 -9.26 -25.15
CA ARG A 63 3.50 -8.80 -26.50
C ARG A 63 3.00 -7.39 -26.82
N VAL A 64 2.96 -6.50 -25.80
CA VAL A 64 2.61 -5.09 -25.98
C VAL A 64 3.76 -4.41 -26.74
N PRO A 65 3.49 -3.51 -27.72
CA PRO A 65 4.52 -2.75 -28.41
C PRO A 65 5.48 -2.04 -27.44
N ALA A 66 6.78 -2.07 -27.72
CA ALA A 66 7.84 -1.56 -26.82
C ALA A 66 7.61 -0.11 -26.38
N GLU A 67 7.15 0.74 -27.31
CA GLU A 67 6.80 2.14 -27.00
C GLU A 67 5.74 2.25 -25.91
N ARG A 68 4.69 1.43 -25.98
CA ARG A 68 3.62 1.40 -24.96
C ARG A 68 4.10 0.86 -23.62
N VAL A 69 4.99 -0.15 -23.64
CA VAL A 69 5.62 -0.67 -22.42
C VAL A 69 6.46 0.43 -21.78
N GLY A 70 7.24 1.16 -22.58
CA GLY A 70 8.05 2.30 -22.13
C GLY A 70 7.21 3.41 -21.49
N ALA A 71 6.11 3.79 -22.14
CA ALA A 71 5.17 4.77 -21.58
C ALA A 71 4.56 4.30 -20.25
N ALA A 72 4.18 3.02 -20.17
CA ALA A 72 3.63 2.45 -18.93
C ALA A 72 4.66 2.41 -17.79
N MET A 73 5.93 2.09 -18.06
CA MET A 73 6.99 2.15 -17.05
C MET A 73 7.22 3.57 -16.53
N ARG A 74 7.25 4.58 -17.40
CA ARG A 74 7.38 5.99 -17.00
C ARG A 74 6.19 6.44 -16.14
N LEU A 75 4.98 6.00 -16.48
CA LEU A 75 3.80 6.26 -15.66
C LEU A 75 3.93 5.65 -14.26
N VAL A 76 4.46 4.42 -14.14
CA VAL A 76 4.75 3.80 -12.84
C VAL A 76 5.71 4.65 -12.03
N VAL A 77 6.80 5.14 -12.63
CA VAL A 77 7.75 6.03 -11.94
C VAL A 77 7.04 7.31 -11.43
N THR A 78 6.23 7.94 -12.28
CA THR A 78 5.44 9.13 -11.88
C THR A 78 4.51 8.84 -10.70
N GLN A 79 3.86 7.68 -10.69
CA GLN A 79 2.99 7.25 -9.59
C GLN A 79 3.75 6.97 -8.30
N LEU A 80 4.95 6.41 -8.39
CA LEU A 80 5.83 6.21 -7.24
C LEU A 80 6.28 7.55 -6.62
N ASP A 81 6.67 8.51 -7.45
CA ASP A 81 7.00 9.87 -6.99
C ASP A 81 5.82 10.57 -6.33
N ALA A 82 4.65 10.50 -6.95
CA ALA A 82 3.44 11.08 -6.40
C ALA A 82 3.02 10.43 -5.07
N ALA A 83 3.20 9.10 -4.95
CA ALA A 83 2.95 8.37 -3.71
C ALA A 83 3.92 8.80 -2.60
N ALA A 84 5.22 8.88 -2.91
CA ALA A 84 6.23 9.36 -1.96
C ALA A 84 5.95 10.80 -1.51
N GLY A 85 5.49 11.67 -2.41
CA GLY A 85 5.03 13.01 -2.11
C GLY A 85 3.85 13.02 -1.13
N GLY A 86 2.78 12.29 -1.45
CA GLY A 86 1.60 12.18 -0.58
C GLY A 86 1.92 11.59 0.79
N LEU A 87 2.79 10.58 0.85
CA LEU A 87 3.26 10.02 2.12
C LEU A 87 4.06 11.05 2.93
N ARG A 88 4.95 11.82 2.29
CA ARG A 88 5.74 12.88 2.95
C ARG A 88 4.84 13.96 3.56
N ASP A 89 3.80 14.36 2.83
CA ASP A 89 2.82 15.35 3.30
C ASP A 89 1.98 14.85 4.47
N GLY A 90 1.82 13.54 4.59
CA GLY A 90 1.07 12.90 5.67
C GLY A 90 1.92 12.45 6.86
N ASN A 91 3.01 11.74 6.59
CA ASN A 91 3.95 11.20 7.56
C ASN A 91 5.31 10.97 6.87
N ALA A 92 6.27 11.85 7.16
CA ALA A 92 7.58 11.85 6.52
C ALA A 92 8.35 10.51 6.67
N ALA A 93 8.17 9.79 7.77
CA ALA A 93 8.82 8.50 7.97
C ALA A 93 8.35 7.44 6.96
N LEU A 94 7.07 7.46 6.57
CA LEU A 94 6.52 6.55 5.56
C LEU A 94 7.03 6.85 4.14
N SER A 95 7.47 8.07 3.86
CA SER A 95 8.00 8.44 2.54
C SER A 95 9.37 7.84 2.23
N ALA A 96 10.05 7.27 3.21
CA ALA A 96 11.30 6.52 3.04
C ALA A 96 11.07 4.99 2.98
N ASP A 97 9.86 4.52 3.25
CA ASP A 97 9.50 3.10 3.22
C ASP A 97 9.05 2.71 1.80
N THR A 98 9.85 1.91 1.11
CA THR A 98 9.56 1.46 -0.25
C THR A 98 8.29 0.62 -0.35
N VAL A 99 7.88 -0.08 0.71
CA VAL A 99 6.63 -0.86 0.76
C VAL A 99 5.43 0.08 0.86
N ALA A 100 5.54 1.15 1.66
CA ALA A 100 4.52 2.19 1.75
C ALA A 100 4.37 2.95 0.43
N ILE A 101 5.49 3.33 -0.21
CA ILE A 101 5.48 3.99 -1.52
C ILE A 101 4.80 3.11 -2.57
N ALA A 102 5.15 1.82 -2.65
CA ALA A 102 4.52 0.90 -3.59
C ALA A 102 3.01 0.73 -3.33
N ALA A 103 2.59 0.67 -2.06
CA ALA A 103 1.17 0.61 -1.70
C ALA A 103 0.42 1.90 -2.08
N GLY A 104 1.04 3.06 -1.88
CA GLY A 104 0.50 4.36 -2.31
C GLY A 104 0.38 4.46 -3.83
N ALA A 105 1.40 4.03 -4.58
CA ALA A 105 1.38 4.03 -6.04
C ALA A 105 0.28 3.10 -6.59
N PHE A 106 0.06 1.94 -5.96
CA PHE A 106 -1.07 1.07 -6.29
C PHE A 106 -2.41 1.78 -6.06
N ALA A 107 -2.56 2.49 -4.94
CA ALA A 107 -3.78 3.24 -4.63
C ALA A 107 -4.03 4.39 -5.62
N LEU A 108 -2.97 5.11 -6.06
CA LEU A 108 -3.04 6.12 -7.12
C LEU A 108 -3.47 5.51 -8.46
N THR A 109 -2.90 4.35 -8.82
CA THR A 109 -3.27 3.62 -10.05
C THR A 109 -4.74 3.23 -10.04
N ALA A 110 -5.30 2.91 -8.88
CA ALA A 110 -6.71 2.57 -8.74
C ALA A 110 -7.64 3.81 -8.80
N GLY A 111 -7.12 5.03 -8.65
CA GLY A 111 -7.90 6.28 -8.77
C GLY A 111 -7.98 7.11 -7.50
N LEU A 112 -7.21 6.80 -6.45
CA LEU A 112 -7.03 7.70 -5.32
C LEU A 112 -6.11 8.87 -5.70
N SER A 113 -6.20 9.97 -4.95
CA SER A 113 -5.33 11.14 -5.11
C SER A 113 -4.16 11.14 -4.11
N GLY A 114 -3.12 11.96 -4.37
CA GLY A 114 -2.04 12.20 -3.41
C GLY A 114 -2.55 12.75 -2.06
N ARG A 115 -3.64 13.53 -2.08
CA ARG A 115 -4.30 14.01 -0.85
C ARG A 115 -4.92 12.87 -0.04
N ASP A 116 -5.50 11.88 -0.69
CA ASP A 116 -6.06 10.70 -0.03
C ASP A 116 -4.96 9.88 0.65
N ILE A 117 -3.81 9.69 -0.05
CA ILE A 117 -2.63 9.05 0.53
C ILE A 117 -2.14 9.82 1.76
N ALA A 118 -2.00 11.15 1.67
CA ALA A 118 -1.60 11.99 2.79
C ALA A 118 -2.60 11.88 3.97
N THR A 119 -3.89 11.75 3.69
CA THR A 119 -4.93 11.59 4.72
C THR A 119 -4.80 10.25 5.44
N LEU A 120 -4.57 9.15 4.71
CA LEU A 120 -4.32 7.83 5.32
C LEU A 120 -3.01 7.82 6.13
N ALA A 121 -1.95 8.45 5.61
CA ALA A 121 -0.67 8.55 6.31
C ALA A 121 -0.75 9.34 7.63
N ARG A 122 -1.67 10.32 7.74
CA ARG A 122 -1.95 11.11 8.95
C ARG A 122 -2.91 10.43 9.93
N SER A 123 -3.39 9.23 9.66
CA SER A 123 -4.40 8.56 10.53
C SER A 123 -3.96 8.35 11.98
N GLY A 124 -2.68 8.44 12.28
CA GLY A 124 -2.10 8.13 13.59
C GLY A 124 -1.95 6.64 13.87
N SER A 125 -2.29 5.79 12.90
CA SER A 125 -2.13 4.34 12.99
C SER A 125 -0.66 3.91 12.82
N PRO A 126 -0.28 2.73 13.32
CA PRO A 126 1.05 2.16 13.09
C PRO A 126 1.37 2.07 11.59
N PRO A 127 2.64 2.26 11.17
CA PRO A 127 3.06 2.21 9.76
C PRO A 127 2.56 1.00 8.99
N ALA A 128 2.62 -0.19 9.59
CA ALA A 128 2.14 -1.42 8.96
C ALA A 128 0.64 -1.40 8.64
N GLU A 129 -0.17 -0.80 9.52
CA GLU A 129 -1.62 -0.66 9.31
C GLU A 129 -1.94 0.38 8.23
N VAL A 130 -1.17 1.47 8.16
CA VAL A 130 -1.30 2.46 7.07
C VAL A 130 -1.00 1.82 5.72
N ILE A 131 0.05 1.00 5.61
CA ILE A 131 0.41 0.26 4.39
C ILE A 131 -0.73 -0.67 3.98
N VAL A 132 -1.31 -1.42 4.92
CA VAL A 132 -2.48 -2.26 4.67
C VAL A 132 -3.67 -1.40 4.25
N GLY A 133 -3.92 -0.27 4.92
CA GLY A 133 -4.98 0.67 4.58
C GLY A 133 -4.88 1.20 3.15
N LEU A 134 -3.68 1.58 2.69
CA LEU A 134 -3.42 2.02 1.32
C LEU A 134 -3.75 0.92 0.28
N ARG A 135 -3.33 -0.32 0.53
CA ARG A 135 -3.63 -1.46 -0.35
C ARG A 135 -5.11 -1.77 -0.39
N VAL A 136 -5.76 -1.77 0.76
CA VAL A 136 -7.21 -2.02 0.86
C VAL A 136 -7.98 -0.90 0.16
N ALA A 137 -7.60 0.36 0.35
CA ALA A 137 -8.23 1.49 -0.33
C ALA A 137 -8.12 1.38 -1.85
N GLY A 138 -6.93 1.10 -2.39
CA GLY A 138 -6.75 0.84 -3.82
C GLY A 138 -7.60 -0.33 -4.32
N THR A 139 -7.66 -1.43 -3.56
CA THR A 139 -8.49 -2.58 -3.92
C THR A 139 -9.98 -2.24 -3.96
N LEU A 140 -10.49 -1.47 -3.00
CA LEU A 140 -11.90 -1.05 -2.96
C LEU A 140 -12.25 -0.16 -4.16
N VAL A 141 -11.38 0.79 -4.52
CA VAL A 141 -11.60 1.62 -5.72
C VAL A 141 -11.56 0.77 -6.99
N ALA A 142 -10.63 -0.18 -7.09
CA ALA A 142 -10.58 -1.13 -8.22
C ALA A 142 -11.84 -2.01 -8.31
N LEU A 143 -12.54 -2.26 -7.20
CA LEU A 143 -13.84 -2.95 -7.16
C LEU A 143 -15.03 -2.02 -7.48
N GLY A 144 -14.79 -0.77 -7.84
CA GLY A 144 -15.81 0.20 -8.22
C GLY A 144 -16.41 0.98 -7.04
N VAL A 145 -15.81 0.91 -5.84
CA VAL A 145 -16.21 1.79 -4.73
C VAL A 145 -15.65 3.19 -5.03
N PRO A 146 -16.47 4.26 -5.01
CA PRO A 146 -15.97 5.62 -5.18
C PRO A 146 -14.91 5.98 -4.13
N ALA A 147 -13.97 6.86 -4.51
CA ALA A 147 -12.86 7.25 -3.64
C ALA A 147 -13.34 7.84 -2.30
N SER A 148 -14.40 8.66 -2.30
CA SER A 148 -14.96 9.27 -1.08
C SER A 148 -15.45 8.24 -0.05
N GLU A 149 -16.21 7.24 -0.50
CA GLU A 149 -16.72 6.16 0.34
C GLU A 149 -15.61 5.24 0.80
N THR A 150 -14.64 4.97 -0.08
CA THR A 150 -13.42 4.22 0.25
C THR A 150 -12.64 4.91 1.37
N MET A 151 -12.39 6.21 1.23
CA MET A 151 -11.67 6.99 2.23
C MET A 151 -12.41 7.02 3.56
N THR A 152 -13.74 7.23 3.55
CA THR A 152 -14.55 7.21 4.76
C THR A 152 -14.45 5.86 5.48
N LEU A 153 -14.58 4.75 4.75
CA LEU A 153 -14.56 3.41 5.31
C LEU A 153 -13.16 3.05 5.88
N VAL A 154 -12.10 3.25 5.09
CA VAL A 154 -10.74 2.86 5.48
C VAL A 154 -10.20 3.75 6.60
N THR A 155 -10.37 5.09 6.48
CA THR A 155 -9.93 6.02 7.54
C THR A 155 -10.68 5.77 8.83
N GLY A 156 -11.99 5.56 8.78
CA GLY A 156 -12.79 5.26 9.97
C GLY A 156 -12.36 3.95 10.64
N THR A 157 -11.97 2.93 9.86
CA THR A 157 -11.48 1.65 10.38
C THR A 157 -10.11 1.81 11.04
N LEU A 158 -9.19 2.58 10.44
CA LEU A 158 -7.87 2.90 11.00
C LEU A 158 -8.01 3.69 12.31
N GLN A 159 -8.81 4.77 12.31
CA GLN A 159 -9.01 5.62 13.48
C GLN A 159 -9.70 4.91 14.65
N ALA A 160 -10.51 3.88 14.35
CA ALA A 160 -11.10 3.02 15.38
C ALA A 160 -10.10 2.05 16.02
N GLY A 161 -8.83 2.05 15.61
CA GLY A 161 -7.79 1.15 16.10
C GLY A 161 -8.10 -0.33 15.84
N ARG A 162 -8.80 -0.62 14.73
CA ARG A 162 -9.15 -1.99 14.38
C ARG A 162 -7.93 -2.76 13.88
N PRO A 163 -7.78 -4.03 14.24
CA PRO A 163 -6.64 -4.82 13.81
C PRO A 163 -6.58 -4.93 12.27
N ALA A 164 -5.38 -5.07 11.72
CA ALA A 164 -5.13 -5.15 10.27
C ALA A 164 -5.99 -6.20 9.55
N GLY A 165 -6.36 -7.29 10.25
CA GLY A 165 -7.26 -8.32 9.72
C GLY A 165 -8.66 -7.79 9.37
N GLU A 166 -9.17 -6.79 10.10
CA GLU A 166 -10.46 -6.17 9.77
C GLU A 166 -10.35 -5.31 8.50
N LEU A 167 -9.25 -4.59 8.33
CA LEU A 167 -8.97 -3.85 7.09
C LEU A 167 -8.92 -4.81 5.90
N LEU A 168 -8.15 -5.89 6.01
CA LEU A 168 -8.02 -6.89 4.94
C LEU A 168 -9.34 -7.57 4.58
N ALA A 169 -10.29 -7.66 5.51
CA ALA A 169 -11.60 -8.23 5.25
C ALA A 169 -12.57 -7.29 4.50
N LEU A 170 -12.30 -5.97 4.43
CA LEU A 170 -13.20 -4.99 3.84
C LEU A 170 -13.56 -5.27 2.37
N PRO A 171 -12.62 -5.59 1.46
CA PRO A 171 -12.96 -5.90 0.07
C PRO A 171 -13.93 -7.08 -0.04
N GLY A 172 -13.70 -8.15 0.70
CA GLY A 172 -14.58 -9.32 0.70
C GLY A 172 -15.98 -9.00 1.25
N ARG A 173 -16.06 -8.17 2.30
CA ARG A 173 -17.36 -7.71 2.84
C ARG A 173 -18.13 -6.86 1.83
N VAL A 174 -17.46 -5.93 1.13
CA VAL A 174 -18.07 -5.14 0.07
C VAL A 174 -18.58 -6.05 -1.05
N GLN A 175 -17.79 -7.00 -1.52
CA GLN A 175 -18.19 -7.96 -2.55
C GLN A 175 -19.40 -8.80 -2.11
N ALA A 176 -19.46 -9.23 -0.85
CA ALA A 176 -20.58 -9.98 -0.31
C ALA A 176 -21.88 -9.16 -0.31
N GLU A 177 -21.83 -7.86 -0.02
CA GLU A 177 -23.00 -6.98 -0.11
C GLU A 177 -23.40 -6.73 -1.57
N VAL A 178 -22.44 -6.52 -2.46
CA VAL A 178 -22.68 -6.37 -3.90
C VAL A 178 -23.36 -7.61 -4.48
N ALA A 179 -22.96 -8.80 -4.04
CA ALA A 179 -23.59 -10.06 -4.45
C ALA A 179 -25.08 -10.16 -4.02
N LYS A 180 -25.51 -9.38 -3.01
CA LYS A 180 -26.91 -9.25 -2.59
C LYS A 180 -27.69 -8.21 -3.40
N GLY A 181 -27.06 -7.56 -4.38
CA GLY A 181 -27.71 -6.61 -5.30
C GLY A 181 -27.57 -5.13 -4.93
N VAL A 182 -26.75 -4.77 -3.90
CA VAL A 182 -26.48 -3.35 -3.62
C VAL A 182 -25.28 -2.85 -4.43
N THR A 183 -25.21 -1.54 -4.67
CA THR A 183 -24.05 -0.97 -5.36
C THR A 183 -22.80 -0.96 -4.48
N PRO A 184 -21.56 -0.96 -5.06
CA PRO A 184 -20.33 -0.87 -4.29
C PRO A 184 -20.30 0.34 -3.34
N ALA A 185 -20.82 1.50 -3.77
CA ALA A 185 -20.93 2.70 -2.94
C ALA A 185 -21.85 2.48 -1.73
N GLN A 186 -23.03 1.89 -1.94
CA GLN A 186 -23.96 1.57 -0.86
C GLN A 186 -23.41 0.55 0.12
N ALA A 187 -22.72 -0.49 -0.38
CA ALA A 187 -22.05 -1.49 0.43
C ALA A 187 -20.99 -0.84 1.35
N ALA A 188 -20.11 -0.02 0.80
CA ALA A 188 -19.07 0.68 1.56
C ALA A 188 -19.65 1.64 2.59
N ALA A 189 -20.65 2.46 2.22
CA ALA A 189 -21.34 3.37 3.13
C ALA A 189 -22.08 2.62 4.26
N GLY A 190 -22.66 1.47 3.97
CA GLY A 190 -23.30 0.60 4.96
C GLY A 190 -22.30 0.07 5.99
N LEU A 191 -21.17 -0.43 5.54
CA LEU A 191 -20.08 -0.91 6.39
C LEU A 191 -19.46 0.21 7.25
N ALA A 192 -19.27 1.41 6.68
CA ALA A 192 -18.77 2.56 7.43
C ALA A 192 -19.73 2.98 8.55
N ARG A 193 -21.04 3.02 8.27
CA ARG A 193 -22.07 3.32 9.29
C ARG A 193 -22.11 2.26 10.38
N ALA A 194 -22.00 0.98 10.04
CA ALA A 194 -21.98 -0.11 11.01
C ALA A 194 -20.73 -0.01 11.92
N ALA A 195 -19.55 0.27 11.35
CA ALA A 195 -18.33 0.47 12.11
C ALA A 195 -18.43 1.66 13.08
N ALA A 196 -18.98 2.80 12.62
CA ALA A 196 -19.20 3.97 13.45
C ALA A 196 -20.22 3.71 14.58
N ALA A 197 -21.27 2.92 14.33
CA ALA A 197 -22.24 2.53 15.35
C ALA A 197 -21.63 1.61 16.41
N GLN A 198 -20.74 0.69 16.02
CA GLN A 198 -20.01 -0.16 16.95
C GLN A 198 -19.04 0.64 17.83
N ALA A 199 -18.30 1.60 17.24
CA ALA A 199 -17.40 2.47 18.00
C ALA A 199 -18.13 3.27 19.11
N ARG A 200 -19.37 3.72 18.83
CA ARG A 200 -20.20 4.43 19.83
C ARG A 200 -20.73 3.56 20.96
N ARG A 201 -20.84 2.25 20.76
CA ARG A 201 -21.35 1.31 21.79
C ARG A 201 -20.30 0.95 22.85
N GLY A 202 -19.04 1.30 22.64
CA GLY A 202 -17.91 0.91 23.47
C GLY A 202 -17.62 -0.60 23.44
N PRO A 203 -16.54 -1.05 24.04
CA PRO A 203 -16.29 -2.47 24.24
C PRO A 203 -17.44 -3.06 25.09
N PRO A 204 -17.88 -4.31 24.80
CA PRO A 204 -18.86 -4.98 25.66
C PRO A 204 -18.35 -4.95 27.10
N PRO A 205 -19.22 -4.69 28.11
CA PRO A 205 -18.80 -4.72 29.51
C PRO A 205 -18.09 -6.05 29.74
N GLY A 206 -16.81 -5.94 30.15
CA GLY A 206 -15.96 -7.12 30.35
C GLY A 206 -16.70 -8.14 31.18
N ARG A 207 -16.68 -9.40 30.75
CA ARG A 207 -17.07 -10.51 31.64
C ARG A 207 -16.29 -10.29 32.93
N GLY A 208 -17.01 -9.99 34.02
CA GLY A 208 -16.42 -9.64 35.29
C GLY A 208 -15.27 -10.60 35.60
N GLN A 209 -14.14 -10.03 36.00
CA GLN A 209 -13.07 -10.81 36.59
C GLN A 209 -13.71 -11.74 37.62
N PRO A 210 -13.44 -13.06 37.59
CA PRO A 210 -13.94 -13.94 38.63
C PRO A 210 -13.46 -13.35 39.97
N PRO A 211 -14.33 -13.37 41.01
CA PRO A 211 -13.95 -12.82 42.31
C PRO A 211 -12.65 -13.44 42.78
N PRO A 212 -11.75 -12.68 43.44
CA PRO A 212 -10.50 -13.22 43.95
C PRO A 212 -10.81 -14.41 44.84
N HIS A 213 -10.14 -15.55 44.61
CA HIS A 213 -10.28 -16.74 45.42
C HIS A 213 -9.95 -16.37 46.87
N PRO A 214 -10.78 -16.78 47.85
CA PRO A 214 -10.48 -16.56 49.25
C PRO A 214 -9.15 -17.23 49.61
N THR A 215 -8.26 -16.47 50.19
CA THR A 215 -6.96 -16.99 50.69
C THR A 215 -7.21 -18.09 51.75
N PRO A 216 -6.60 -19.25 51.59
CA PRO A 216 -6.75 -20.33 52.60
C PRO A 216 -6.17 -19.84 53.95
N PRO A 217 -6.78 -20.24 55.09
CA PRO A 217 -6.29 -19.85 56.41
C PRO A 217 -4.91 -20.45 56.67
N PRO A 218 -4.04 -19.77 57.47
CA PRO A 218 -2.74 -20.30 57.82
C PRO A 218 -2.93 -21.62 58.63
N HIS A 219 -2.21 -22.65 58.22
CA HIS A 219 -2.15 -23.87 58.96
C HIS A 219 -1.42 -23.66 60.31
N PRO A 220 -1.86 -24.28 61.42
CA PRO A 220 -1.22 -24.21 62.73
C PRO A 220 0.14 -24.92 62.77
#